data_5a500d01b993b9a691dea0130dea5c2e
#
_entry.id   5a500d01b993b9a691dea0130dea5c2e
#
_cell.length_a   1.000
_cell.length_b   1.000
_cell.length_c   1.000
_cell.angle_alpha   90.00
_cell.angle_beta   90.00
_cell.angle_gamma   90.00
#
_symmetry.space_group_name_H-M   'P 1'
#
loop_
_entity.id
_entity.type
_entity.pdbx_description
1 polymer ?
#
loop_
_entity_poly.entity_id
_entity_poly.type
_entity_poly.pdbx_seq_one_letter_code
_entity_poly.pdbx_strand_id
1 'polypeptide(L)'
;YAGYRFDSPQQARAVLDVKGLEMIRRDGHAVQRRLQEACIRLLFETRDLSAVKRYCQRQWTKLYAGQISPHLLIISRQVRLVYASQASLPPGAVVAMRQHRLFGLAPHDGERVPYLIIHGAPTSKLQDLAIAPSELSTYPLHMAYYVQRTILPVLDRILGLVGVNVYAWHDAMPRTSNTRASWSLAPSCHVCGYNGPDDICVDCLRNPETSMYRATCALYAAEARQLGLYSMCTTCAHTKEQPPCKAYDCALLYARAEQERRIRVLSTLPARLEKAWLADPDELPQSDAWTW
;
A
#
# COMPACT_ATOMS: atom_id res chain seq x y z
N TYR A 1 2.77 -2.57 -27.97
CA TYR A 1 3.84 -1.75 -28.56
C TYR A 1 4.55 -0.97 -27.46
N ALA A 2 5.88 -0.98 -27.52
CA ALA A 2 6.74 -0.09 -26.73
C ALA A 2 7.96 0.29 -27.59
N GLY A 3 8.33 1.55 -27.60
CA GLY A 3 9.48 2.05 -28.35
C GLY A 3 9.82 3.47 -27.96
N TYR A 4 11.02 3.90 -28.28
CA TYR A 4 11.41 5.30 -28.15
C TYR A 4 11.03 6.10 -29.41
N ARG A 5 10.39 7.24 -29.20
CA ARG A 5 9.99 8.18 -30.25
C ARG A 5 10.70 9.51 -30.04
N PHE A 6 11.12 10.07 -31.15
CA PHE A 6 11.61 11.44 -31.25
C PHE A 6 10.53 12.27 -31.97
N ASP A 7 10.06 13.33 -31.33
CA ASP A 7 9.02 14.20 -31.92
C ASP A 7 9.64 15.22 -32.90
N SER A 8 10.96 15.46 -32.80
CA SER A 8 11.71 16.28 -33.75
C SER A 8 13.16 15.80 -33.87
N PRO A 9 13.85 16.06 -35.01
CA PRO A 9 15.27 15.73 -35.18
C PRO A 9 16.22 16.42 -34.18
N GLN A 10 15.77 17.53 -33.59
CA GLN A 10 16.55 18.32 -32.62
C GLN A 10 16.31 17.90 -31.17
N GLN A 11 15.39 16.96 -30.95
CA GLN A 11 15.08 16.52 -29.60
C GLN A 11 16.23 15.72 -28.99
N ALA A 12 16.78 16.22 -27.86
CA ALA A 12 17.92 15.60 -27.19
C ALA A 12 17.59 14.27 -26.51
N ARG A 13 16.32 14.00 -26.16
CA ARG A 13 15.88 12.79 -25.47
C ARG A 13 14.64 12.20 -26.13
N ALA A 14 14.71 10.90 -26.41
CA ALA A 14 13.54 10.14 -26.86
C ALA A 14 12.50 9.99 -25.76
N VAL A 15 11.25 10.04 -26.14
CA VAL A 15 10.11 9.76 -25.25
C VAL A 15 9.72 8.29 -25.42
N LEU A 16 9.55 7.58 -24.31
CA LEU A 16 9.03 6.21 -24.36
C LEU A 16 7.54 6.25 -24.75
N ASP A 17 7.24 5.83 -25.97
CA ASP A 17 5.86 5.67 -26.48
C ASP A 17 5.41 4.24 -26.26
N VAL A 18 4.30 4.08 -25.55
CA VAL A 18 3.77 2.77 -25.16
C VAL A 18 2.27 2.71 -25.45
N LYS A 19 1.83 1.62 -26.09
CA LYS A 19 0.41 1.37 -26.36
C LYS A 19 0.02 -0.06 -25.99
N GLY A 20 -1.15 -0.22 -25.37
CA GLY A 20 -1.73 -1.51 -25.05
C GLY A 20 -1.11 -2.27 -23.88
N LEU A 21 -0.10 -1.72 -23.21
CA LEU A 21 0.53 -2.33 -22.05
C LEU A 21 -0.10 -1.86 -20.72
N GLU A 22 0.09 -2.65 -19.67
CA GLU A 22 -0.51 -2.41 -18.37
C GLU A 22 0.05 -1.14 -17.69
N MET A 23 1.24 -0.70 -18.05
CA MET A 23 1.84 0.53 -17.49
C MET A 23 1.04 1.79 -17.77
N ILE A 24 0.25 1.82 -18.85
CA ILE A 24 -0.64 2.92 -19.19
C ILE A 24 -2.11 2.68 -18.78
N ARG A 25 -2.46 1.45 -18.43
CA ARG A 25 -3.81 1.09 -18.00
C ARG A 25 -4.01 1.43 -16.51
N ARG A 26 -5.26 1.78 -16.17
CA ARG A 26 -5.65 2.09 -14.78
C ARG A 26 -6.11 0.88 -13.97
N ASP A 27 -6.19 -0.31 -14.58
CA ASP A 27 -6.77 -1.51 -13.96
C ASP A 27 -5.83 -2.23 -12.99
N GLY A 28 -4.52 -1.98 -13.09
CA GLY A 28 -3.49 -2.52 -12.23
C GLY A 28 -3.06 -1.56 -11.11
N HIS A 29 -2.27 -2.09 -10.20
CA HIS A 29 -1.69 -1.28 -9.13
C HIS A 29 -0.39 -0.57 -9.55
N ALA A 30 0.00 0.47 -8.82
CA ALA A 30 1.13 1.33 -9.21
C ALA A 30 2.47 0.59 -9.28
N VAL A 31 2.73 -0.39 -8.41
CA VAL A 31 3.97 -1.20 -8.44
C VAL A 31 4.08 -1.98 -9.75
N GLN A 32 2.99 -2.59 -10.21
CA GLN A 32 2.96 -3.32 -11.49
C GLN A 32 3.34 -2.41 -12.66
N ARG A 33 2.75 -1.22 -12.73
CA ARG A 33 3.02 -0.23 -13.78
C ARG A 33 4.47 0.24 -13.77
N ARG A 34 4.98 0.61 -12.58
CA ARG A 34 6.37 1.07 -12.40
C ARG A 34 7.39 -0.02 -12.72
N LEU A 35 7.12 -1.26 -12.31
CA LEU A 35 7.98 -2.40 -12.61
C LEU A 35 8.06 -2.65 -14.12
N GLN A 36 6.90 -2.67 -14.79
CA GLN A 36 6.84 -2.88 -16.24
C GLN A 36 7.61 -1.78 -16.99
N GLU A 37 7.39 -0.51 -16.64
CA GLU A 37 8.09 0.62 -17.22
C GLU A 37 9.60 0.53 -17.00
N ALA A 38 10.03 0.29 -15.77
CA ALA A 38 11.44 0.21 -15.43
C ALA A 38 12.15 -0.95 -16.16
N CYS A 39 11.49 -2.11 -16.30
CA CYS A 39 12.04 -3.23 -17.04
C CYS A 39 12.21 -2.92 -18.53
N ILE A 40 11.21 -2.24 -19.15
CA ILE A 40 11.30 -1.84 -20.57
C ILE A 40 12.43 -0.83 -20.77
N ARG A 41 12.49 0.21 -19.93
CA ARG A 41 13.56 1.22 -20.01
C ARG A 41 14.94 0.59 -19.84
N LEU A 42 15.10 -0.21 -18.80
CA LEU A 42 16.36 -0.88 -18.51
C LEU A 42 16.82 -1.81 -19.65
N LEU A 43 15.87 -2.57 -20.23
CA LEU A 43 16.14 -3.44 -21.38
C LEU A 43 16.57 -2.63 -22.61
N PHE A 44 15.89 -1.53 -22.92
CA PHE A 44 16.18 -0.73 -24.10
C PHE A 44 17.50 0.05 -23.96
N GLU A 45 17.81 0.51 -22.75
CA GLU A 45 19.01 1.31 -22.48
C GLU A 45 20.26 0.45 -22.36
N THR A 46 20.17 -0.69 -21.66
CA THR A 46 21.34 -1.53 -21.37
C THR A 46 21.52 -2.71 -22.31
N ARG A 47 20.41 -3.20 -22.90
CA ARG A 47 20.36 -4.46 -23.66
C ARG A 47 20.87 -5.67 -22.86
N ASP A 48 20.86 -5.55 -21.51
CA ASP A 48 21.35 -6.57 -20.58
C ASP A 48 20.18 -7.21 -19.79
N LEU A 49 19.83 -8.42 -20.18
CA LEU A 49 18.80 -9.22 -19.48
C LEU A 49 19.21 -9.57 -18.04
N SER A 50 20.51 -9.66 -17.76
CA SER A 50 21.00 -9.91 -16.40
C SER A 50 20.75 -8.72 -15.48
N ALA A 51 20.86 -7.51 -15.99
CA ALA A 51 20.51 -6.29 -15.25
C ALA A 51 19.02 -6.24 -14.96
N VAL A 52 18.17 -6.57 -15.95
CA VAL A 52 16.71 -6.66 -15.78
C VAL A 52 16.35 -7.72 -14.73
N LYS A 53 16.96 -8.91 -14.79
CA LYS A 53 16.76 -9.99 -13.81
C LYS A 53 17.09 -9.53 -12.39
N ARG A 54 18.27 -8.95 -12.18
CA ARG A 54 18.68 -8.43 -10.86
C ARG A 54 17.73 -7.38 -10.34
N TYR A 55 17.27 -6.49 -11.22
CA TYR A 55 16.29 -5.47 -10.86
C TYR A 55 14.96 -6.09 -10.41
N CYS A 56 14.40 -7.01 -11.19
CA CYS A 56 13.16 -7.72 -10.84
C CYS A 56 13.27 -8.43 -9.50
N GLN A 57 14.31 -9.25 -9.31
CA GLN A 57 14.53 -10.02 -8.09
C GLN A 57 14.64 -9.11 -6.86
N ARG A 58 15.37 -7.99 -6.97
CA ARG A 58 15.47 -6.99 -5.90
C ARG A 58 14.11 -6.38 -5.55
N GLN A 59 13.26 -6.08 -6.54
CA GLN A 59 11.93 -5.53 -6.29
C GLN A 59 10.98 -6.57 -5.68
N TRP A 60 11.02 -7.82 -6.14
CA TRP A 60 10.24 -8.90 -5.54
C TRP A 60 10.66 -9.18 -4.10
N THR A 61 11.97 -9.15 -3.80
CA THR A 61 12.47 -9.24 -2.42
C THR A 61 11.89 -8.14 -1.54
N LYS A 62 11.90 -6.88 -2.01
CA LYS A 62 11.29 -5.76 -1.28
C LYS A 62 9.79 -5.93 -1.07
N LEU A 63 9.08 -6.48 -2.07
CA LEU A 63 7.66 -6.81 -1.95
C LEU A 63 7.43 -7.86 -0.86
N TYR A 64 8.15 -8.96 -0.90
CA TYR A 64 8.02 -10.01 0.11
C TYR A 64 8.48 -9.58 1.51
N ALA A 65 9.45 -8.66 1.59
CA ALA A 65 9.92 -8.09 2.84
C ALA A 65 9.05 -6.93 3.39
N GLY A 66 7.95 -6.55 2.71
CA GLY A 66 7.08 -5.47 3.18
C GLY A 66 7.61 -4.05 3.05
N GLN A 67 8.66 -3.88 2.31
CA GLN A 67 9.34 -2.58 2.17
C GLN A 67 8.69 -1.65 1.14
N ILE A 68 7.49 -2.00 0.66
CA ILE A 68 6.74 -1.21 -0.33
C ILE A 68 5.45 -0.71 0.30
N SER A 69 5.18 0.59 0.13
CA SER A 69 3.97 1.21 0.65
C SER A 69 2.71 0.51 0.13
N PRO A 70 1.78 0.11 1.00
CA PRO A 70 0.51 -0.51 0.62
C PRO A 70 -0.31 0.31 -0.38
N HIS A 71 -0.23 1.63 -0.34
CA HIS A 71 -0.93 2.51 -1.28
C HIS A 71 -0.54 2.25 -2.75
N LEU A 72 0.68 1.77 -2.98
CA LEU A 72 1.15 1.42 -4.32
C LEU A 72 0.58 0.09 -4.84
N LEU A 73 -0.06 -0.69 -3.96
CA LEU A 73 -0.67 -1.99 -4.24
C LEU A 73 -2.20 -1.92 -4.41
N ILE A 74 -2.80 -0.74 -4.24
CA ILE A 74 -4.23 -0.54 -4.44
C ILE A 74 -4.58 -0.85 -5.89
N ILE A 75 -5.54 -1.76 -6.06
CA ILE A 75 -6.16 -2.10 -7.35
C ILE A 75 -7.47 -1.35 -7.44
N SER A 76 -7.74 -0.69 -8.56
CA SER A 76 -9.00 0.03 -8.79
C SER A 76 -9.64 -0.45 -10.08
N ARG A 77 -10.82 -1.07 -9.98
CA ARG A 77 -11.56 -1.62 -11.12
C ARG A 77 -12.99 -1.13 -11.16
N GLN A 78 -13.52 -0.99 -12.36
CA GLN A 78 -14.91 -0.63 -12.56
C GLN A 78 -15.82 -1.72 -12.00
N VAL A 79 -16.90 -1.30 -11.35
CA VAL A 79 -17.97 -2.16 -10.86
C VAL A 79 -19.26 -1.86 -11.61
N ARG A 80 -20.12 -2.86 -11.70
CA ARG A 80 -21.47 -2.73 -12.25
C ARG A 80 -22.48 -2.79 -11.10
N LEU A 81 -23.64 -2.19 -11.29
CA LEU A 81 -24.72 -2.27 -10.31
C LEU A 81 -25.36 -3.65 -10.27
N VAL A 82 -25.37 -4.37 -11.41
CA VAL A 82 -26.01 -5.68 -11.54
C VAL A 82 -25.02 -6.71 -12.06
N TYR A 83 -24.95 -7.85 -11.40
CA TYR A 83 -24.17 -9.02 -11.78
C TYR A 83 -25.10 -10.23 -11.93
N ALA A 84 -24.87 -11.03 -12.96
CA ALA A 84 -25.67 -12.22 -13.26
C ALA A 84 -25.56 -13.31 -12.18
N SER A 85 -24.44 -13.36 -11.43
CA SER A 85 -24.24 -14.32 -10.34
C SER A 85 -23.56 -13.65 -9.15
N GLN A 86 -24.15 -13.84 -7.98
CA GLN A 86 -23.55 -13.39 -6.71
C GLN A 86 -22.37 -14.29 -6.27
N ALA A 87 -22.33 -15.53 -6.73
CA ALA A 87 -21.28 -16.48 -6.35
C ALA A 87 -19.89 -16.13 -6.93
N SER A 88 -19.82 -15.30 -7.97
CA SER A 88 -18.59 -14.93 -8.68
C SER A 88 -18.45 -13.42 -8.85
N LEU A 89 -18.77 -12.66 -7.80
CA LEU A 89 -18.61 -11.20 -7.81
C LEU A 89 -17.13 -10.81 -7.93
N PRO A 90 -16.80 -9.77 -8.70
CA PRO A 90 -15.46 -9.20 -8.67
C PRO A 90 -15.11 -8.65 -7.28
N PRO A 91 -13.82 -8.71 -6.87
CA PRO A 91 -13.40 -8.21 -5.55
C PRO A 91 -13.86 -6.79 -5.24
N GLY A 92 -13.78 -5.87 -6.21
CA GLY A 92 -14.24 -4.48 -6.05
C GLY A 92 -15.75 -4.37 -5.80
N ALA A 93 -16.56 -5.25 -6.39
CA ALA A 93 -18.01 -5.26 -6.15
C ALA A 93 -18.35 -5.71 -4.73
N VAL A 94 -17.64 -6.71 -4.20
CA VAL A 94 -17.83 -7.17 -2.80
C VAL A 94 -17.47 -6.06 -1.82
N VAL A 95 -16.37 -5.34 -2.06
CA VAL A 95 -15.98 -4.17 -1.25
C VAL A 95 -17.05 -3.08 -1.32
N ALA A 96 -17.55 -2.76 -2.52
CA ALA A 96 -18.60 -1.77 -2.70
C ALA A 96 -19.89 -2.14 -1.96
N MET A 97 -20.32 -3.40 -2.04
CA MET A 97 -21.50 -3.89 -1.32
C MET A 97 -21.32 -3.81 0.19
N ARG A 98 -20.13 -4.11 0.71
CA ARG A 98 -19.80 -3.98 2.13
C ARG A 98 -19.87 -2.52 2.57
N GLN A 99 -19.29 -1.61 1.81
CA GLN A 99 -19.32 -0.17 2.09
C GLN A 99 -20.74 0.39 2.02
N HIS A 100 -21.55 -0.11 1.09
CA HIS A 100 -22.95 0.27 1.01
C HIS A 100 -23.73 -0.14 2.29
N ARG A 101 -23.52 -1.37 2.80
CA ARG A 101 -24.17 -1.83 4.04
C ARG A 101 -23.72 -1.03 5.26
N LEU A 102 -22.44 -0.70 5.35
CA LEU A 102 -21.88 -0.06 6.55
C LEU A 102 -22.10 1.46 6.57
N PHE A 103 -22.08 2.10 5.41
CA PHE A 103 -22.03 3.56 5.30
C PHE A 103 -23.11 4.15 4.38
N GLY A 104 -23.96 3.32 3.77
CA GLY A 104 -24.93 3.78 2.79
C GLY A 104 -24.33 4.26 1.45
N LEU A 105 -23.03 4.02 1.23
CA LEU A 105 -22.29 4.51 0.06
C LEU A 105 -22.42 3.49 -1.09
N ALA A 106 -23.25 3.79 -2.08
CA ALA A 106 -23.36 2.99 -3.30
C ALA A 106 -22.53 3.62 -4.42
N PRO A 107 -21.68 2.84 -5.12
CA PRO A 107 -21.00 3.33 -6.30
C PRO A 107 -22.01 3.55 -7.45
N HIS A 108 -21.67 4.45 -8.37
CA HIS A 108 -22.37 4.55 -9.64
C HIS A 108 -22.00 3.40 -10.57
N ASP A 109 -22.85 3.12 -11.57
CA ASP A 109 -22.53 2.12 -12.57
C ASP A 109 -21.27 2.54 -13.36
N GLY A 110 -20.32 1.61 -13.47
CA GLY A 110 -19.03 1.89 -14.08
C GLY A 110 -18.04 2.67 -13.21
N GLU A 111 -18.40 3.02 -11.97
CA GLU A 111 -17.47 3.65 -11.05
C GLU A 111 -16.35 2.70 -10.64
N ARG A 112 -15.16 3.26 -10.40
CA ARG A 112 -14.00 2.47 -10.02
C ARG A 112 -13.90 2.36 -8.51
N VAL A 113 -13.93 1.13 -8.01
CA VAL A 113 -13.80 0.84 -6.58
C VAL A 113 -12.38 0.36 -6.29
N PRO A 114 -11.65 1.06 -5.40
CA PRO A 114 -10.33 0.64 -4.98
C PRO A 114 -10.43 -0.45 -3.90
N TYR A 115 -9.53 -1.42 -4.00
CA TYR A 115 -9.42 -2.50 -3.03
C TYR A 115 -7.99 -3.02 -2.91
N LEU A 116 -7.75 -3.74 -1.82
CA LEU A 116 -6.53 -4.48 -1.53
C LEU A 116 -6.88 -5.95 -1.31
N ILE A 117 -5.93 -6.83 -1.59
CA ILE A 117 -6.07 -8.27 -1.33
C ILE A 117 -5.25 -8.63 -0.11
N ILE A 118 -5.91 -9.17 0.90
CA ILE A 118 -5.30 -9.62 2.16
C ILE A 118 -4.97 -11.10 2.12
N HIS A 119 -4.07 -11.51 3.00
CA HIS A 119 -3.79 -12.92 3.23
C HIS A 119 -4.97 -13.58 3.94
N GLY A 120 -5.32 -14.79 3.55
CA GLY A 120 -6.40 -15.57 4.16
C GLY A 120 -6.17 -17.07 4.03
N ALA A 121 -7.17 -17.86 4.40
CA ALA A 121 -7.08 -19.30 4.27
C ALA A 121 -6.89 -19.74 2.80
N PRO A 122 -6.16 -20.81 2.52
CA PRO A 122 -5.90 -21.27 1.15
C PRO A 122 -7.16 -21.57 0.33
N THR A 123 -8.26 -21.87 1.01
CA THR A 123 -9.58 -22.15 0.39
C THR A 123 -10.44 -20.93 0.18
N SER A 124 -10.02 -19.76 0.68
CA SER A 124 -10.81 -18.52 0.55
C SER A 124 -10.87 -18.06 -0.89
N LYS A 125 -12.05 -17.62 -1.31
CA LYS A 125 -12.22 -17.01 -2.63
C LYS A 125 -11.56 -15.63 -2.65
N LEU A 126 -11.02 -15.24 -3.80
CA LEU A 126 -10.35 -13.93 -3.95
C LEU A 126 -11.25 -12.74 -3.58
N GLN A 127 -12.56 -12.85 -3.86
CA GLN A 127 -13.55 -11.84 -3.52
C GLN A 127 -13.69 -11.63 -2.02
N ASP A 128 -13.50 -12.68 -1.21
CA ASP A 128 -13.63 -12.64 0.25
C ASP A 128 -12.36 -12.06 0.90
N LEU A 129 -11.24 -12.08 0.17
CA LEU A 129 -9.95 -11.52 0.59
C LEU A 129 -9.81 -10.03 0.21
N ALA A 130 -10.82 -9.44 -0.42
CA ALA A 130 -10.80 -8.04 -0.80
C ALA A 130 -11.26 -7.14 0.34
N ILE A 131 -10.47 -6.12 0.64
CA ILE A 131 -10.78 -5.09 1.64
C ILE A 131 -10.69 -3.69 1.05
N ALA A 132 -11.40 -2.74 1.66
CA ALA A 132 -11.20 -1.34 1.35
C ALA A 132 -9.84 -0.85 1.87
N PRO A 133 -9.18 0.11 1.20
CA PRO A 133 -7.91 0.66 1.68
C PRO A 133 -7.97 1.24 3.10
N SER A 134 -9.14 1.70 3.54
CA SER A 134 -9.38 2.19 4.89
C SER A 134 -9.30 1.09 5.98
N GLU A 135 -9.46 -0.18 5.59
CA GLU A 135 -9.46 -1.34 6.50
C GLU A 135 -8.05 -1.94 6.65
N LEU A 136 -7.03 -1.39 5.98
CA LEU A 136 -5.71 -2.00 5.83
C LEU A 136 -4.97 -2.23 7.16
N SER A 137 -5.19 -1.42 8.19
CA SER A 137 -4.45 -1.54 9.46
C SER A 137 -4.68 -2.86 10.21
N THR A 138 -5.70 -3.60 9.82
CA THR A 138 -6.16 -4.79 10.56
C THR A 138 -5.67 -6.10 9.93
N TYR A 139 -5.24 -6.08 8.67
CA TYR A 139 -4.99 -7.31 7.90
C TYR A 139 -3.65 -7.30 7.16
N PRO A 140 -2.92 -8.44 7.13
CA PRO A 140 -1.71 -8.59 6.33
C PRO A 140 -2.05 -8.70 4.83
N LEU A 141 -1.29 -8.03 3.97
CA LEU A 141 -1.48 -8.09 2.52
C LEU A 141 -1.01 -9.42 1.93
N HIS A 142 -1.68 -9.90 0.90
CA HIS A 142 -1.33 -11.16 0.21
C HIS A 142 -0.26 -10.95 -0.86
N MET A 143 1.01 -10.80 -0.49
CA MET A 143 2.09 -10.47 -1.44
C MET A 143 2.30 -11.53 -2.51
N ALA A 144 2.15 -12.79 -2.18
CA ALA A 144 2.23 -13.85 -3.20
C ALA A 144 1.19 -13.64 -4.31
N TYR A 145 -0.02 -13.19 -3.98
CA TYR A 145 -1.03 -12.81 -4.98
C TYR A 145 -0.53 -11.67 -5.87
N TYR A 146 -0.02 -10.59 -5.27
CA TYR A 146 0.48 -9.44 -6.04
C TYR A 146 1.62 -9.82 -6.97
N VAL A 147 2.59 -10.60 -6.49
CA VAL A 147 3.72 -11.02 -7.32
C VAL A 147 3.25 -12.02 -8.38
N GLN A 148 2.65 -13.14 -7.98
CA GLN A 148 2.41 -14.28 -8.88
C GLN A 148 1.22 -14.06 -9.82
N ARG A 149 0.19 -13.33 -9.39
CA ARG A 149 -1.06 -13.15 -10.18
C ARG A 149 -1.14 -11.83 -10.91
N THR A 150 -0.36 -10.82 -10.49
CA THR A 150 -0.45 -9.50 -11.11
C THR A 150 0.87 -9.07 -11.78
N ILE A 151 2.01 -9.28 -11.14
CA ILE A 151 3.30 -8.80 -11.64
C ILE A 151 3.93 -9.77 -12.63
N LEU A 152 4.10 -11.05 -12.26
CA LEU A 152 4.77 -12.02 -13.11
C LEU A 152 4.10 -12.17 -14.50
N PRO A 153 2.75 -12.31 -14.62
CA PRO A 153 2.12 -12.45 -15.92
C PRO A 153 2.32 -11.24 -16.84
N VAL A 154 2.43 -10.04 -16.26
CA VAL A 154 2.64 -8.81 -17.02
C VAL A 154 4.07 -8.69 -17.51
N LEU A 155 5.04 -9.04 -16.68
CA LEU A 155 6.44 -9.07 -17.09
C LEU A 155 6.73 -10.19 -18.09
N ASP A 156 6.14 -11.37 -17.92
CA ASP A 156 6.31 -12.51 -18.80
C ASP A 156 5.82 -12.20 -20.22
N ARG A 157 4.73 -11.45 -20.34
CA ARG A 157 4.16 -11.03 -21.63
C ARG A 157 5.13 -10.18 -22.47
N ILE A 158 5.97 -9.38 -21.83
CA ILE A 158 6.95 -8.54 -22.53
C ILE A 158 8.32 -9.21 -22.62
N LEU A 159 8.82 -9.77 -21.54
CA LEU A 159 10.15 -10.38 -21.50
C LEU A 159 10.17 -11.74 -22.20
N GLY A 160 9.04 -12.42 -22.27
CA GLY A 160 8.87 -13.64 -23.09
C GLY A 160 9.14 -13.41 -24.58
N LEU A 161 8.89 -12.19 -25.08
CA LEU A 161 9.20 -11.83 -26.48
C LEU A 161 10.71 -11.85 -26.79
N VAL A 162 11.54 -11.71 -25.78
CA VAL A 162 13.01 -11.81 -25.87
C VAL A 162 13.55 -13.13 -25.31
N GLY A 163 12.68 -14.14 -25.22
CA GLY A 163 13.06 -15.49 -24.81
C GLY A 163 13.27 -15.70 -23.30
N VAL A 164 12.80 -14.79 -22.46
CA VAL A 164 12.94 -14.88 -21.01
C VAL A 164 11.76 -15.60 -20.38
N ASN A 165 12.02 -16.54 -19.49
CA ASN A 165 11.04 -17.11 -18.59
C ASN A 165 11.11 -16.39 -17.23
N VAL A 166 10.18 -15.47 -17.00
CA VAL A 166 10.12 -14.66 -15.77
C VAL A 166 9.79 -15.49 -14.54
N TYR A 167 8.98 -16.53 -14.70
CA TYR A 167 8.65 -17.47 -13.61
C TYR A 167 9.89 -18.22 -13.13
N ALA A 168 10.76 -18.67 -14.05
CA ALA A 168 12.03 -19.30 -13.68
C ALA A 168 12.95 -18.34 -12.90
N TRP A 169 12.96 -17.05 -13.23
CA TRP A 169 13.70 -16.06 -12.47
C TRP A 169 13.17 -15.87 -11.05
N HIS A 170 11.86 -15.93 -10.89
CA HIS A 170 11.21 -15.84 -9.59
C HIS A 170 11.45 -17.10 -8.75
N ASP A 171 11.34 -18.28 -9.35
CA ASP A 171 11.50 -19.56 -8.64
C ASP A 171 12.96 -19.81 -8.21
N ALA A 172 13.92 -19.23 -8.94
CA ALA A 172 15.34 -19.28 -8.58
C ALA A 172 15.71 -18.31 -7.44
N MET A 173 14.77 -17.49 -6.94
CA MET A 173 15.05 -16.65 -5.78
C MET A 173 15.25 -17.52 -4.53
N PRO A 174 16.19 -17.14 -3.64
CA PRO A 174 16.31 -17.79 -2.35
C PRO A 174 14.96 -17.65 -1.61
N ARG A 175 14.32 -18.77 -1.36
CA ARG A 175 13.14 -18.84 -0.50
C ARG A 175 13.60 -18.56 0.91
N THR A 176 13.48 -17.31 1.36
CA THR A 176 13.59 -17.02 2.79
C THR A 176 12.47 -17.82 3.45
N SER A 177 12.82 -18.74 4.32
CA SER A 177 11.90 -19.62 5.07
C SER A 177 10.96 -18.87 6.02
N ASN A 178 11.05 -17.57 6.07
CA ASN A 178 10.11 -16.66 6.70
C ASN A 178 8.89 -16.39 5.81
N THR A 179 8.16 -17.44 5.47
CA THR A 179 6.80 -17.38 4.92
C THR A 179 5.77 -16.85 5.93
N ARG A 180 6.19 -16.53 7.12
CA ARG A 180 5.54 -15.65 8.08
C ARG A 180 6.29 -14.31 8.15
N ALA A 181 6.55 -13.68 7.04
CA ALA A 181 6.47 -12.24 7.06
C ALA A 181 5.01 -11.93 7.38
N SER A 182 4.69 -11.91 8.67
CA SER A 182 3.54 -11.19 9.14
C SER A 182 3.73 -9.79 8.56
N TRP A 183 2.89 -9.43 7.59
CA TRP A 183 2.67 -8.08 7.18
C TRP A 183 1.82 -7.40 8.27
N SER A 184 2.11 -7.68 9.53
CA SER A 184 2.04 -6.64 10.49
C SER A 184 3.05 -5.64 9.94
N LEU A 185 2.63 -4.46 9.58
CA LEU A 185 3.42 -3.29 9.85
C LEU A 185 4.03 -3.63 11.20
N ALA A 186 5.33 -4.01 11.22
CA ALA A 186 5.98 -4.29 12.49
C ALA A 186 5.57 -3.10 13.34
N PRO A 187 4.83 -3.32 14.44
CA PRO A 187 4.32 -2.19 15.17
C PRO A 187 5.53 -1.31 15.39
N SER A 188 5.49 -0.14 14.84
CA SER A 188 6.57 0.81 15.02
C SER A 188 6.16 1.67 16.18
N CYS A 189 7.08 1.94 17.06
CA CYS A 189 6.86 2.88 18.15
C CYS A 189 6.29 4.19 17.58
N HIS A 190 5.09 4.55 17.98
CA HIS A 190 4.41 5.73 17.47
C HIS A 190 5.09 7.05 17.88
N VAL A 191 6.04 6.99 18.81
CA VAL A 191 6.81 8.15 19.29
C VAL A 191 8.10 8.35 18.48
N CYS A 192 8.93 7.31 18.34
CA CYS A 192 10.24 7.42 17.70
C CYS A 192 10.37 6.70 16.34
N GLY A 193 9.38 5.91 15.95
CA GLY A 193 9.40 5.15 14.70
C GLY A 193 10.25 3.88 14.75
N TYR A 194 10.78 3.49 15.91
CA TYR A 194 11.53 2.24 16.08
C TYR A 194 10.62 1.03 15.75
N ASN A 195 11.09 0.14 14.91
CA ASN A 195 10.37 -1.10 14.57
C ASN A 195 10.50 -2.12 15.70
N GLY A 196 9.43 -2.37 16.39
CA GLY A 196 9.37 -3.31 17.51
C GLY A 196 7.95 -3.83 17.72
N PRO A 197 7.75 -4.81 18.60
CA PRO A 197 6.44 -5.43 18.83
C PRO A 197 5.43 -4.49 19.50
N ASP A 198 5.89 -3.40 20.12
CA ASP A 198 5.09 -2.54 20.94
C ASP A 198 4.78 -1.20 20.27
N ASP A 199 3.60 -0.66 20.52
CA ASP A 199 3.15 0.67 20.09
C ASP A 199 4.03 1.82 20.64
N ILE A 200 4.63 1.61 21.81
CA ILE A 200 5.62 2.50 22.45
C ILE A 200 6.79 1.63 22.87
N CYS A 201 7.98 1.86 22.33
CA CYS A 201 9.17 1.09 22.69
C CYS A 201 9.64 1.38 24.12
N VAL A 202 10.41 0.47 24.68
CA VAL A 202 10.93 0.56 26.04
C VAL A 202 11.76 1.83 26.25
N ASP A 203 12.55 2.25 25.25
CA ASP A 203 13.35 3.48 25.35
C ASP A 203 12.48 4.73 25.45
N CYS A 204 11.34 4.77 24.77
CA CYS A 204 10.38 5.86 24.88
C CYS A 204 9.62 5.84 26.22
N LEU A 205 9.36 4.67 26.79
CA LEU A 205 8.78 4.54 28.13
C LEU A 205 9.76 4.96 29.23
N ARG A 206 11.05 4.71 29.05
CA ARG A 206 12.11 5.13 30.00
C ARG A 206 12.42 6.63 29.94
N ASN A 207 12.10 7.29 28.83
CA ASN A 207 12.28 8.73 28.65
C ASN A 207 10.94 9.42 28.39
N PRO A 208 10.01 9.39 29.35
CA PRO A 208 8.63 9.80 29.13
C PRO A 208 8.47 11.29 28.83
N GLU A 209 9.29 12.18 29.41
CA GLU A 209 9.23 13.62 29.12
C GLU A 209 9.49 13.94 27.65
N THR A 210 10.62 13.46 27.12
CA THR A 210 10.99 13.66 25.71
C THR A 210 9.98 12.99 24.78
N SER A 211 9.48 11.83 25.18
CA SER A 211 8.50 11.05 24.42
C SER A 211 7.14 11.75 24.41
N MET A 212 6.73 12.34 25.52
CA MET A 212 5.51 13.15 25.63
C MET A 212 5.57 14.35 24.70
N TYR A 213 6.67 15.09 24.72
CA TYR A 213 6.88 16.23 23.82
C TYR A 213 6.79 15.81 22.35
N ARG A 214 7.49 14.73 21.94
CA ARG A 214 7.44 14.21 20.58
C ARG A 214 6.04 13.76 20.16
N ALA A 215 5.34 13.05 21.04
CA ALA A 215 3.99 12.58 20.78
C ALA A 215 3.01 13.75 20.60
N THR A 216 3.13 14.78 21.44
CA THR A 216 2.30 15.99 21.35
C THR A 216 2.57 16.76 20.07
N CYS A 217 3.84 16.97 19.70
CA CYS A 217 4.21 17.60 18.43
C CYS A 217 3.68 16.81 17.23
N ALA A 218 3.77 15.47 17.27
CA ALA A 218 3.25 14.62 16.21
C ALA A 218 1.72 14.70 16.09
N LEU A 219 1.01 14.80 17.23
CA LEU A 219 -0.43 14.97 17.27
C LEU A 219 -0.84 16.31 16.64
N TYR A 220 -0.26 17.43 17.07
CA TYR A 220 -0.54 18.75 16.50
C TYR A 220 -0.25 18.82 14.99
N ALA A 221 0.87 18.23 14.55
CA ALA A 221 1.18 18.16 13.13
C ALA A 221 0.15 17.31 12.34
N ALA A 222 -0.35 16.24 12.95
CA ALA A 222 -1.38 15.40 12.38
C ALA A 222 -2.72 16.14 12.27
N GLU A 223 -3.14 16.86 13.29
CA GLU A 223 -4.36 17.68 13.33
C GLU A 223 -4.31 18.83 12.31
N ALA A 224 -3.19 19.54 12.23
CA ALA A 224 -2.99 20.60 11.25
C ALA A 224 -3.09 20.06 9.81
N ARG A 225 -2.51 18.89 9.56
CA ARG A 225 -2.62 18.24 8.25
C ARG A 225 -4.05 17.81 7.93
N GLN A 226 -4.78 17.31 8.93
CA GLN A 226 -6.19 16.95 8.77
C GLN A 226 -7.05 18.18 8.41
N LEU A 227 -6.85 19.31 9.06
CA LEU A 227 -7.54 20.55 8.74
C LEU A 227 -7.29 20.98 7.29
N GLY A 228 -6.04 20.87 6.80
CA GLY A 228 -5.70 21.13 5.40
C GLY A 228 -6.42 20.19 4.43
N LEU A 229 -6.51 18.92 4.74
CA LEU A 229 -7.24 17.94 3.94
C LEU A 229 -8.75 18.21 3.95
N TYR A 230 -9.32 18.60 5.08
CA TYR A 230 -10.72 18.99 5.17
C TYR A 230 -11.02 20.26 4.34
N SER A 231 -10.17 21.25 4.41
CA SER A 231 -10.31 22.47 3.59
C SER A 231 -10.36 22.15 2.10
N MET A 232 -9.48 21.26 1.61
CA MET A 232 -9.51 20.81 0.21
C MET A 232 -10.82 20.06 -0.13
N CYS A 233 -11.31 19.21 0.77
CA CYS A 233 -12.53 18.45 0.55
C CYS A 233 -13.78 19.36 0.55
N THR A 234 -13.87 20.33 1.45
CA THR A 234 -14.99 21.29 1.49
C THR A 234 -15.02 22.18 0.25
N THR A 235 -13.85 22.57 -0.23
CA THR A 235 -13.72 23.32 -1.51
C THR A 235 -14.21 22.48 -2.69
N CYS A 236 -13.81 21.21 -2.75
CA CYS A 236 -14.24 20.28 -3.81
C CYS A 236 -15.76 20.05 -3.79
N ALA A 237 -16.36 19.95 -2.62
CA ALA A 237 -17.78 19.66 -2.46
C ALA A 237 -18.65 20.92 -2.41
N HIS A 238 -18.08 22.11 -2.45
CA HIS A 238 -18.77 23.41 -2.32
C HIS A 238 -19.65 23.51 -1.07
N THR A 239 -19.24 22.87 0.04
CA THR A 239 -19.98 22.89 1.32
C THR A 239 -19.10 23.42 2.45
N LYS A 240 -19.72 23.99 3.48
CA LYS A 240 -19.02 24.41 4.71
C LYS A 240 -18.85 23.25 5.71
N GLU A 241 -19.65 22.23 5.56
CA GLU A 241 -19.62 21.04 6.41
C GLU A 241 -18.88 19.88 5.71
N GLN A 242 -18.42 18.92 6.48
CA GLN A 242 -17.73 17.75 5.95
C GLN A 242 -18.72 16.92 5.11
N PRO A 243 -18.57 16.90 3.77
CA PRO A 243 -19.49 16.14 2.93
C PRO A 243 -19.19 14.65 3.01
N PRO A 244 -20.19 13.79 2.93
CA PRO A 244 -19.99 12.39 2.61
C PRO A 244 -19.39 12.32 1.19
N CYS A 245 -18.10 12.02 1.10
CA CYS A 245 -17.43 11.90 -0.19
C CYS A 245 -17.85 10.60 -0.88
N LYS A 246 -18.33 10.70 -2.12
CA LYS A 246 -18.75 9.55 -2.94
C LYS A 246 -17.66 9.12 -3.95
N ALA A 247 -16.57 9.85 -4.05
CA ALA A 247 -15.49 9.56 -4.98
C ALA A 247 -14.52 8.54 -4.39
N TYR A 248 -14.72 7.27 -4.70
CA TYR A 248 -13.91 6.15 -4.17
C TYR A 248 -12.47 6.10 -4.67
N ASP A 249 -12.15 6.79 -5.75
CA ASP A 249 -10.81 6.92 -6.32
C ASP A 249 -10.08 8.21 -5.90
N CYS A 250 -10.69 8.98 -4.97
CA CYS A 250 -10.12 10.22 -4.49
C CYS A 250 -8.96 9.99 -3.51
N ALA A 251 -7.76 10.42 -3.88
CA ALA A 251 -6.57 10.34 -3.02
C ALA A 251 -6.75 11.09 -1.69
N LEU A 252 -7.51 12.22 -1.67
CA LEU A 252 -7.77 13.00 -0.47
C LEU A 252 -8.68 12.25 0.51
N LEU A 253 -9.64 11.45 0.02
CA LEU A 253 -10.48 10.62 0.88
C LEU A 253 -9.64 9.65 1.70
N TYR A 254 -8.69 8.97 1.05
CA TYR A 254 -7.80 8.02 1.72
C TYR A 254 -6.81 8.73 2.65
N ALA A 255 -6.27 9.87 2.23
CA ALA A 255 -5.38 10.67 3.07
C ALA A 255 -6.10 11.14 4.35
N ARG A 256 -7.38 11.50 4.26
CA ARG A 256 -8.21 11.85 5.44
C ARG A 256 -8.41 10.66 6.36
N ALA A 257 -8.86 9.53 5.83
CA ALA A 257 -9.09 8.33 6.64
C ALA A 257 -7.80 7.85 7.34
N GLU A 258 -6.66 7.92 6.67
CA GLU A 258 -5.36 7.61 7.25
C GLU A 258 -4.99 8.61 8.36
N GLN A 259 -5.24 9.90 8.12
CA GLN A 259 -4.93 10.95 9.09
C GLN A 259 -5.83 10.84 10.32
N GLU A 260 -7.11 10.56 10.17
CA GLU A 260 -8.04 10.31 11.28
C GLU A 260 -7.59 9.12 12.15
N ARG A 261 -7.13 8.04 11.51
CA ARG A 261 -6.58 6.90 12.23
C ARG A 261 -5.34 7.28 13.01
N ARG A 262 -4.43 8.00 12.36
CA ARG A 262 -3.18 8.46 12.99
C ARG A 262 -3.45 9.35 14.21
N ILE A 263 -4.38 10.31 14.11
CA ILE A 263 -4.78 11.17 15.23
C ILE A 263 -5.37 10.32 16.36
N ARG A 264 -6.23 9.37 16.04
CA ARG A 264 -6.84 8.47 17.05
C ARG A 264 -5.79 7.70 17.83
N VAL A 265 -4.73 7.22 17.17
CA VAL A 265 -3.62 6.54 17.85
C VAL A 265 -2.79 7.55 18.66
N LEU A 266 -2.37 8.66 18.06
CA LEU A 266 -1.52 9.67 18.72
C LEU A 266 -2.20 10.31 19.92
N SER A 267 -3.53 10.50 19.91
CA SER A 267 -4.28 11.08 21.04
C SER A 267 -4.28 10.20 22.29
N THR A 268 -4.03 8.90 22.15
CA THR A 268 -3.93 7.99 23.32
C THR A 268 -2.55 7.97 23.96
N LEU A 269 -1.51 8.41 23.24
CA LEU A 269 -0.11 8.31 23.70
C LEU A 269 0.20 9.16 24.94
N PRO A 270 -0.26 10.43 25.06
CA PRO A 270 0.05 11.25 26.22
C PRO A 270 -0.37 10.60 27.54
N ALA A 271 -1.60 10.09 27.62
CA ALA A 271 -2.08 9.43 28.84
C ALA A 271 -1.30 8.15 29.18
N ARG A 272 -0.84 7.40 28.15
CA ARG A 272 -0.02 6.20 28.35
C ARG A 272 1.40 6.54 28.83
N LEU A 273 1.99 7.61 28.30
CA LEU A 273 3.31 8.09 28.69
C LEU A 273 3.28 8.74 30.08
N GLU A 274 2.21 9.45 30.42
CA GLU A 274 1.99 10.00 31.77
C GLU A 274 1.90 8.89 32.80
N LYS A 275 1.18 7.81 32.48
CA LYS A 275 1.14 6.63 33.37
C LYS A 275 2.52 6.00 33.57
N ALA A 276 3.33 5.93 32.51
CA ALA A 276 4.71 5.41 32.60
C ALA A 276 5.63 6.35 33.39
N TRP A 277 5.39 7.66 33.33
CA TRP A 277 6.14 8.65 34.11
C TRP A 277 5.86 8.55 35.62
N LEU A 278 4.64 8.19 35.97
CA LEU A 278 4.21 8.03 37.38
C LEU A 278 4.50 6.62 37.93
N ALA A 279 4.90 5.66 37.08
CA ALA A 279 5.25 4.30 37.49
C ALA A 279 6.66 4.27 38.08
N ASP A 280 6.88 3.29 39.00
CA ASP A 280 8.22 3.04 39.53
C ASP A 280 9.14 2.58 38.38
N PRO A 281 10.37 3.10 38.24
CA PRO A 281 11.32 2.70 37.20
C PRO A 281 11.60 1.19 37.18
N ASP A 282 11.46 0.50 38.30
CA ASP A 282 11.68 -0.94 38.42
C ASP A 282 10.48 -1.79 37.91
N GLU A 283 9.30 -1.18 37.72
CA GLU A 283 8.11 -1.82 37.15
C GLU A 283 8.08 -1.76 35.60
N LEU A 284 8.96 -0.97 34.99
CA LEU A 284 9.01 -0.86 33.53
C LEU A 284 9.68 -2.11 32.90
N PRO A 285 9.18 -2.58 31.74
CA PRO A 285 9.75 -3.75 31.07
C PRO A 285 11.25 -3.57 30.83
N GLN A 286 12.03 -4.52 31.28
CA GLN A 286 13.47 -4.52 31.02
C GLN A 286 13.68 -4.77 29.52
N SER A 287 14.55 -3.99 28.88
CA SER A 287 14.99 -4.29 27.52
C SER A 287 15.76 -5.59 27.55
N ASP A 288 15.35 -6.57 26.71
CA ASP A 288 16.23 -7.69 26.39
C ASP A 288 17.49 -7.11 25.76
N ALA A 289 18.50 -6.92 26.59
CA ALA A 289 19.83 -6.54 26.13
C ALA A 289 20.35 -7.69 25.29
N TRP A 290 20.42 -7.50 23.98
CA TRP A 290 21.15 -8.40 23.10
C TRP A 290 22.62 -8.38 23.54
N THR A 291 23.01 -9.35 24.33
CA THR A 291 24.42 -9.69 24.48
C THR A 291 24.90 -10.28 23.14
N TRP A 292 25.95 -9.67 22.59
CA TRP A 292 26.70 -10.09 21.41
C TRP A 292 27.28 -11.49 21.57
#